data_677df45ecca8b6c15c90a22d7ca28ddd
#
_entry.id   677df45ecca8b6c15c90a22d7ca28ddd
#
_cell.length_a   1.000
_cell.length_b   1.000
_cell.length_c   1.000
_cell.angle_alpha   90.00
_cell.angle_beta   90.00
_cell.angle_gamma   90.00
#
_symmetry.space_group_name_H-M   'P 1'
#
loop_
_entity.id
_entity.type
_entity.pdbx_description
1 polymer ?
#
loop_
_entity_poly.entity_id
_entity_poly.type
_entity_poly.pdbx_seq_one_letter_code
_entity_poly.pdbx_strand_id
1 'polypeptide(L)'
;CIRDRSNAIVATYGDHGHSSDHGTDSDHQNNSNHKKDTHSSIQDNSLDHKENAHESEEHEVSHEEHVYHQLSNRPWSALYVAALFFFLISLGTLAFYAIQRASQAGWSPILFRVMEGITGYLLPGSIIVFVILVLCTMHLNHVFVWMDPEVVAHDKIIQAKSGYLNSKFFLGRAIFYILGWNLYRFFSRKFSLAQDKAMDISNHKKNFQLSAGFLAFFIVTESMMSWDWIMSVDPHWFSTLFGWYVFASMFVSGIT
;
A
#
# COMPACT_ATOMS: atom_id res chain seq x y z
N CYS A 1 11.54 15.60 -14.61
CA CYS A 1 10.98 14.24 -14.88
C CYS A 1 9.89 13.79 -13.90
N ILE A 2 9.66 14.51 -12.77
CA ILE A 2 8.61 14.19 -11.78
C ILE A 2 7.35 15.05 -12.01
N ARG A 3 7.47 16.15 -12.74
CA ARG A 3 6.37 17.08 -13.02
C ARG A 3 5.38 16.59 -14.09
N ASP A 4 5.77 15.59 -14.88
CA ASP A 4 4.99 15.10 -16.03
C ASP A 4 4.01 13.97 -15.67
N ARG A 5 4.17 13.32 -14.50
CA ARG A 5 3.28 12.23 -14.08
C ARG A 5 1.97 12.69 -13.43
N SER A 6 1.97 13.86 -12.79
CA SER A 6 0.74 14.39 -12.18
C SER A 6 -0.28 14.83 -13.22
N ASN A 7 0.18 15.36 -14.35
CA ASN A 7 -0.72 15.75 -15.45
C ASN A 7 -1.25 14.56 -16.25
N ALA A 8 -0.53 13.43 -16.28
CA ALA A 8 -1.00 12.21 -16.92
C ALA A 8 -2.11 11.51 -16.15
N ILE A 9 -2.11 11.61 -14.82
CA ILE A 9 -3.15 11.00 -13.97
C ILE A 9 -4.45 11.79 -14.05
N VAL A 10 -4.40 13.11 -14.15
CA VAL A 10 -5.60 13.95 -14.31
C VAL A 10 -6.21 13.80 -15.70
N ALA A 11 -5.39 13.61 -16.74
CA ALA A 11 -5.88 13.41 -18.11
C ALA A 11 -6.57 12.04 -18.36
N THR A 12 -6.25 11.02 -17.57
CA THR A 12 -6.86 9.69 -17.69
C THR A 12 -8.19 9.53 -16.93
N TYR A 13 -8.54 10.47 -16.04
CA TYR A 13 -9.79 10.42 -15.28
C TYR A 13 -10.94 11.21 -15.89
N GLY A 14 -10.69 11.97 -16.98
CA GLY A 14 -11.68 12.85 -17.63
C GLY A 14 -12.41 12.29 -18.85
N ASP A 15 -12.07 11.10 -19.34
CA ASP A 15 -12.60 10.62 -20.65
C ASP A 15 -13.11 9.17 -20.59
N HIS A 16 -14.22 8.98 -19.87
CA HIS A 16 -15.11 7.82 -20.05
C HIS A 16 -16.57 8.23 -20.00
N GLY A 17 -17.01 8.81 -21.09
CA GLY A 17 -18.42 9.09 -21.33
C GLY A 17 -18.76 8.96 -22.82
N HIS A 18 -19.34 7.83 -23.19
CA HIS A 18 -20.14 7.56 -24.40
C HIS A 18 -19.45 7.53 -25.77
N SER A 19 -19.21 6.32 -26.23
CA SER A 19 -19.33 5.97 -27.67
C SER A 19 -20.34 4.82 -27.83
N SER A 20 -21.52 5.12 -28.33
CA SER A 20 -22.39 4.14 -28.97
C SER A 20 -22.35 4.38 -30.47
N ASP A 21 -21.80 3.39 -31.13
CA ASP A 21 -21.72 3.18 -32.56
C ASP A 21 -23.11 2.87 -33.11
N HIS A 22 -23.53 3.56 -34.18
CA HIS A 22 -24.40 3.03 -35.23
C HIS A 22 -24.24 3.89 -36.49
N GLY A 23 -23.65 3.28 -37.53
CA GLY A 23 -23.66 3.77 -38.87
C GLY A 23 -25.01 3.54 -39.55
N THR A 24 -25.34 4.36 -40.53
CA THR A 24 -25.65 4.07 -41.93
C THR A 24 -26.29 5.28 -42.60
N ASP A 25 -25.74 5.64 -43.72
CA ASP A 25 -26.21 6.26 -44.96
C ASP A 25 -27.60 6.91 -45.06
N SER A 26 -27.65 8.14 -45.51
CA SER A 26 -28.07 8.51 -46.89
C SER A 26 -28.57 9.95 -46.96
N ASP A 27 -28.10 10.66 -47.95
CA ASP A 27 -28.61 11.79 -48.74
C ASP A 27 -29.97 12.38 -48.40
N HIS A 28 -30.07 13.70 -48.32
CA HIS A 28 -30.77 14.60 -49.24
C HIS A 28 -30.77 16.05 -48.78
N GLN A 29 -30.25 16.83 -49.68
CA GLN A 29 -30.58 18.20 -50.14
C GLN A 29 -31.68 19.05 -49.45
N ASN A 30 -31.25 20.30 -49.20
CA ASN A 30 -31.87 21.55 -49.69
C ASN A 30 -32.90 22.29 -48.85
N ASN A 31 -32.60 23.49 -48.60
CA ASN A 31 -33.30 24.75 -48.98
C ASN A 31 -33.53 25.75 -47.83
N SER A 32 -32.81 26.82 -48.00
CA SER A 32 -33.13 28.26 -47.83
C SER A 32 -34.36 28.70 -47.02
N ASN A 33 -34.18 29.64 -46.20
CA ASN A 33 -34.64 31.05 -46.23
C ASN A 33 -34.96 31.67 -44.84
N HIS A 34 -34.26 32.76 -44.60
CA HIS A 34 -34.78 34.07 -44.19
C HIS A 34 -35.73 34.17 -42.96
N LYS A 35 -35.32 34.80 -41.89
CA LYS A 35 -35.73 36.19 -41.60
C LYS A 35 -35.04 36.78 -40.39
N LYS A 36 -34.56 37.94 -40.63
CA LYS A 36 -34.11 39.00 -39.74
C LYS A 36 -35.24 39.38 -38.81
N ASP A 37 -35.00 39.56 -37.53
CA ASP A 37 -35.53 40.70 -36.80
C ASP A 37 -34.69 41.01 -35.56
N THR A 38 -34.28 42.23 -35.53
CA THR A 38 -33.54 42.97 -34.52
C THR A 38 -34.46 43.30 -33.35
N HIS A 39 -34.05 43.01 -32.11
CA HIS A 39 -34.33 43.95 -31.02
C HIS A 39 -33.32 43.77 -29.85
N SER A 40 -32.74 44.89 -29.53
CA SER A 40 -31.90 45.20 -28.42
C SER A 40 -32.53 44.90 -27.05
N SER A 41 -31.76 44.33 -26.12
CA SER A 41 -31.77 44.80 -24.75
C SER A 41 -30.44 44.50 -24.09
N ILE A 42 -29.73 45.55 -23.85
CA ILE A 42 -28.63 45.66 -22.92
C ILE A 42 -29.23 45.50 -21.52
N GLN A 43 -28.90 44.45 -20.82
CA GLN A 43 -28.76 44.41 -19.36
C GLN A 43 -28.31 43.04 -18.91
N ASP A 44 -27.29 43.07 -18.11
CA ASP A 44 -26.76 42.10 -17.14
C ASP A 44 -25.55 41.30 -17.54
N ASN A 45 -24.42 42.03 -17.70
CA ASN A 45 -23.10 41.43 -17.78
C ASN A 45 -22.31 41.55 -16.43
N SER A 46 -23.02 41.81 -15.32
CA SER A 46 -22.35 42.03 -14.00
C SER A 46 -22.56 40.89 -13.02
N LEU A 47 -23.42 39.92 -13.32
CA LEU A 47 -23.63 38.74 -12.48
C LEU A 47 -22.73 37.56 -12.92
N ASP A 48 -22.50 37.36 -14.21
CA ASP A 48 -21.63 36.30 -14.73
C ASP A 48 -20.12 36.48 -14.33
N HIS A 49 -19.68 37.71 -14.15
CA HIS A 49 -18.28 37.96 -13.69
C HIS A 49 -18.09 37.70 -12.19
N LYS A 50 -19.15 37.72 -11.38
CA LYS A 50 -19.06 37.41 -9.95
C LYS A 50 -19.12 35.89 -9.67
N GLU A 51 -19.92 35.15 -10.41
CA GLU A 51 -19.98 33.69 -10.32
C GLU A 51 -18.66 33.06 -10.77
N ASN A 52 -18.12 33.47 -11.93
CA ASN A 52 -16.83 32.97 -12.42
C ASN A 52 -15.62 33.36 -11.54
N ALA A 53 -15.67 34.48 -10.85
CA ALA A 53 -14.64 34.87 -9.89
C ALA A 53 -14.73 34.05 -8.58
N HIS A 54 -15.95 33.72 -8.14
CA HIS A 54 -16.16 32.89 -6.95
C HIS A 54 -15.80 31.42 -7.19
N GLU A 55 -16.13 30.86 -8.36
CA GLU A 55 -15.71 29.50 -8.76
C GLU A 55 -14.18 29.39 -8.94
N SER A 56 -13.52 30.44 -9.46
CA SER A 56 -12.06 30.45 -9.58
C SER A 56 -11.35 30.58 -8.22
N GLU A 57 -11.88 31.38 -7.28
CA GLU A 57 -11.35 31.48 -5.93
C GLU A 57 -11.56 30.19 -5.11
N GLU A 58 -12.72 29.54 -5.20
CA GLU A 58 -12.98 28.24 -4.56
C GLU A 58 -12.09 27.15 -5.15
N HIS A 59 -11.80 27.17 -6.45
CA HIS A 59 -10.93 26.21 -7.11
C HIS A 59 -9.45 26.43 -6.76
N GLU A 60 -9.00 27.67 -6.61
CA GLU A 60 -7.63 27.99 -6.15
C GLU A 60 -7.42 27.61 -4.68
N VAL A 61 -8.37 27.92 -3.79
CA VAL A 61 -8.30 27.55 -2.37
C VAL A 61 -8.28 26.02 -2.21
N SER A 62 -9.10 25.29 -2.95
CA SER A 62 -9.10 23.84 -2.94
C SER A 62 -7.79 23.24 -3.47
N HIS A 63 -7.18 23.88 -4.46
CA HIS A 63 -5.89 23.44 -5.02
C HIS A 63 -4.73 23.69 -4.04
N GLU A 64 -4.70 24.79 -3.34
CA GLU A 64 -3.69 25.11 -2.32
C GLU A 64 -3.80 24.18 -1.11
N GLU A 65 -5.00 23.86 -0.64
CA GLU A 65 -5.23 22.88 0.43
C GLU A 65 -4.73 21.48 0.02
N HIS A 66 -5.03 21.03 -1.20
CA HIS A 66 -4.53 19.76 -1.71
C HIS A 66 -3.00 19.70 -1.78
N VAL A 67 -2.36 20.78 -2.23
CA VAL A 67 -0.89 20.87 -2.27
C VAL A 67 -0.30 20.85 -0.86
N TYR A 68 -0.92 21.56 0.08
CA TYR A 68 -0.48 21.59 1.48
C TYR A 68 -0.56 20.19 2.12
N HIS A 69 -1.68 19.47 1.94
CA HIS A 69 -1.84 18.10 2.43
C HIS A 69 -0.83 17.13 1.80
N GLN A 70 -0.55 17.25 0.51
CA GLN A 70 0.47 16.44 -0.15
C GLN A 70 1.88 16.73 0.38
N LEU A 71 2.23 17.99 0.60
CA LEU A 71 3.54 18.38 1.14
C LEU A 71 3.71 17.92 2.58
N SER A 72 2.67 18.04 3.40
CA SER A 72 2.65 17.60 4.80
C SER A 72 2.83 16.07 4.94
N ASN A 73 2.32 15.29 3.98
CA ASN A 73 2.43 13.83 4.00
C ASN A 73 3.78 13.29 3.51
N ARG A 74 4.58 14.07 2.77
CA ARG A 74 5.86 13.62 2.23
C ARG A 74 6.82 13.05 3.27
N PRO A 75 7.07 13.71 4.43
CA PRO A 75 7.99 13.18 5.44
C PRO A 75 7.48 11.87 6.05
N TRP A 76 6.17 11.73 6.26
CA TRP A 76 5.56 10.51 6.77
C TRP A 76 5.66 9.34 5.80
N SER A 77 5.43 9.59 4.51
CA SER A 77 5.58 8.58 3.46
C SER A 77 7.03 8.13 3.32
N ALA A 78 7.98 9.06 3.38
CA ALA A 78 9.41 8.72 3.34
C ALA A 78 9.84 7.89 4.55
N LEU A 79 9.38 8.25 5.75
CA LEU A 79 9.63 7.50 6.98
C LEU A 79 9.03 6.09 6.90
N TYR A 80 7.80 5.98 6.40
CA TYR A 80 7.11 4.71 6.25
C TYR A 80 7.82 3.77 5.28
N VAL A 81 8.23 4.28 4.11
CA VAL A 81 8.98 3.51 3.11
C VAL A 81 10.31 3.03 3.69
N ALA A 82 11.06 3.92 4.37
CA ALA A 82 12.34 3.55 4.97
C ALA A 82 12.16 2.49 6.07
N ALA A 83 11.18 2.67 6.96
CA ALA A 83 10.90 1.72 8.03
C ALA A 83 10.50 0.34 7.48
N LEU A 84 9.63 0.31 6.47
CA LEU A 84 9.23 -0.92 5.78
C LEU A 84 10.42 -1.59 5.08
N PHE A 85 11.27 -0.83 4.41
CA PHE A 85 12.42 -1.38 3.69
C PHE A 85 13.34 -2.19 4.61
N PHE A 86 13.78 -1.59 5.71
CA PHE A 86 14.65 -2.30 6.67
C PHE A 86 13.94 -3.45 7.38
N PHE A 87 12.65 -3.28 7.67
CA PHE A 87 11.83 -4.34 8.25
C PHE A 87 11.70 -5.53 7.29
N LEU A 88 11.44 -5.29 6.00
CA LEU A 88 11.30 -6.33 4.98
C LEU A 88 12.62 -7.07 4.73
N ILE A 89 13.78 -6.41 4.76
CA ILE A 89 15.09 -7.09 4.71
C ILE A 89 15.22 -8.09 5.87
N SER A 90 14.91 -7.65 7.10
CA SER A 90 14.99 -8.51 8.28
C SER A 90 13.98 -9.67 8.21
N LEU A 91 12.77 -9.42 7.70
CA LEU A 91 11.75 -10.44 7.51
C LEU A 91 12.11 -11.43 6.40
N GLY A 92 12.67 -10.96 5.29
CA GLY A 92 13.18 -11.79 4.19
C GLY A 92 14.31 -12.70 4.64
N THR A 93 15.23 -12.16 5.46
CA THR A 93 16.31 -12.96 6.08
C THR A 93 15.75 -14.01 7.03
N LEU A 94 14.68 -13.70 7.79
CA LEU A 94 14.01 -14.67 8.66
C LEU A 94 13.37 -15.80 7.84
N ALA A 95 12.72 -15.46 6.72
CA ALA A 95 12.14 -16.44 5.80
C ALA A 95 13.23 -17.34 5.21
N PHE A 96 14.34 -16.75 4.74
CA PHE A 96 15.49 -17.51 4.24
C PHE A 96 16.06 -18.44 5.29
N TYR A 97 16.26 -17.97 6.52
CA TYR A 97 16.67 -18.79 7.65
C TYR A 97 15.72 -19.97 7.89
N ALA A 98 14.41 -19.73 7.87
CA ALA A 98 13.41 -20.78 8.04
C ALA A 98 13.46 -21.83 6.92
N ILE A 99 13.65 -21.39 5.67
CA ILE A 99 13.79 -22.28 4.50
C ILE A 99 15.04 -23.17 4.67
N GLN A 100 16.18 -22.59 5.05
CA GLN A 100 17.42 -23.33 5.25
C GLN A 100 17.29 -24.38 6.38
N ARG A 101 16.59 -24.02 7.47
CA ARG A 101 16.30 -24.94 8.57
C ARG A 101 15.34 -26.06 8.14
N ALA A 102 14.30 -25.75 7.41
CA ALA A 102 13.29 -26.70 6.95
C ALA A 102 13.83 -27.63 5.83
N SER A 103 14.73 -27.12 4.99
CA SER A 103 15.37 -27.93 3.93
C SER A 103 16.56 -28.75 4.44
N GLN A 104 16.98 -28.55 5.68
CA GLN A 104 18.17 -29.18 6.26
C GLN A 104 19.43 -29.00 5.40
N ALA A 105 19.62 -27.82 4.83
CA ALA A 105 20.71 -27.52 3.93
C ALA A 105 22.06 -27.63 4.65
N GLY A 106 22.91 -28.59 4.25
CA GLY A 106 24.16 -28.92 4.93
C GLY A 106 25.22 -27.81 4.90
N TRP A 107 25.14 -26.87 3.96
CA TRP A 107 26.06 -25.74 3.84
C TRP A 107 25.69 -24.53 4.71
N SER A 108 24.42 -24.43 5.10
CA SER A 108 23.87 -23.24 5.74
C SER A 108 24.22 -23.03 7.24
N PRO A 109 24.66 -24.02 8.03
CA PRO A 109 24.96 -23.83 9.45
C PRO A 109 25.96 -22.71 9.74
N ILE A 110 26.90 -22.45 8.85
CA ILE A 110 27.89 -21.38 8.96
C ILE A 110 27.20 -19.99 8.93
N LEU A 111 26.14 -19.85 8.13
CA LEU A 111 25.41 -18.60 7.96
C LEU A 111 24.33 -18.36 9.03
N PHE A 112 23.93 -19.38 9.79
CA PHE A 112 22.83 -19.26 10.76
C PHE A 112 23.04 -18.12 11.76
N ARG A 113 24.26 -17.92 12.24
CA ARG A 113 24.56 -16.85 13.21
C ARG A 113 24.47 -15.46 12.60
N VAL A 114 24.87 -15.32 11.34
CA VAL A 114 24.76 -14.06 10.60
C VAL A 114 23.27 -13.73 10.37
N MET A 115 22.48 -14.69 9.90
CA MET A 115 21.04 -14.52 9.71
C MET A 115 20.32 -14.21 11.02
N GLU A 116 20.66 -14.90 12.13
CA GLU A 116 20.11 -14.62 13.46
C GLU A 116 20.46 -13.20 13.93
N GLY A 117 21.65 -12.69 13.56
CA GLY A 117 22.06 -11.31 13.82
C GLY A 117 21.20 -10.29 13.07
N ILE A 118 21.04 -10.46 11.74
CA ILE A 118 20.25 -9.57 10.88
C ILE A 118 18.78 -9.57 11.32
N THR A 119 18.21 -10.75 11.61
CA THR A 119 16.84 -10.86 12.13
C THR A 119 16.66 -10.20 13.50
N GLY A 120 17.77 -9.80 14.17
CA GLY A 120 17.73 -9.00 15.39
C GLY A 120 16.96 -7.71 15.24
N TYR A 121 17.01 -7.10 14.08
CA TYR A 121 16.27 -5.88 13.78
C TYR A 121 14.75 -6.10 13.64
N LEU A 122 14.26 -7.33 13.47
CA LEU A 122 12.83 -7.59 13.25
C LEU A 122 11.97 -7.03 14.39
N LEU A 123 12.38 -7.18 15.66
CA LEU A 123 11.60 -6.70 16.80
C LEU A 123 11.54 -5.17 16.86
N PRO A 124 12.66 -4.40 16.87
CA PRO A 124 12.56 -2.95 16.84
C PRO A 124 11.92 -2.42 15.54
N GLY A 125 12.20 -3.04 14.39
CA GLY A 125 11.55 -2.70 13.13
C GLY A 125 10.03 -2.90 13.17
N SER A 126 9.56 -4.00 13.77
CA SER A 126 8.13 -4.25 13.99
C SER A 126 7.48 -3.17 14.85
N ILE A 127 8.15 -2.73 15.90
CA ILE A 127 7.63 -1.68 16.80
C ILE A 127 7.52 -0.35 16.02
N ILE A 128 8.55 0.02 15.27
CA ILE A 128 8.56 1.25 14.48
C ILE A 128 7.42 1.24 13.45
N VAL A 129 7.31 0.17 12.66
CA VAL A 129 6.24 0.03 11.65
C VAL A 129 4.87 0.06 12.34
N PHE A 130 4.69 -0.66 13.44
CA PHE A 130 3.42 -0.68 14.16
C PHE A 130 3.04 0.69 14.71
N VAL A 131 3.98 1.43 15.27
CA VAL A 131 3.74 2.82 15.74
C VAL A 131 3.29 3.71 14.59
N ILE A 132 3.93 3.62 13.42
CA ILE A 132 3.52 4.39 12.24
C ILE A 132 2.10 4.01 11.81
N LEU A 133 1.74 2.71 11.79
CA LEU A 133 0.39 2.26 11.46
C LEU A 133 -0.65 2.78 12.46
N VAL A 134 -0.33 2.81 13.76
CA VAL A 134 -1.21 3.41 14.78
C VAL A 134 -1.38 4.91 14.55
N LEU A 135 -0.31 5.64 14.25
CA LEU A 135 -0.38 7.08 13.95
C LEU A 135 -1.26 7.36 12.70
N CYS A 136 -1.22 6.45 11.70
CA CYS A 136 -2.14 6.53 10.55
C CYS A 136 -3.60 6.37 10.98
N THR A 137 -3.90 5.44 11.87
CA THR A 137 -5.29 5.24 12.35
C THR A 137 -5.79 6.35 13.27
N MET A 138 -4.88 7.14 13.85
CA MET A 138 -5.20 8.34 14.64
C MET A 138 -5.36 9.61 13.79
N HIS A 139 -5.35 9.49 12.46
CA HIS A 139 -5.43 10.60 11.50
C HIS A 139 -4.35 11.68 11.65
N LEU A 140 -3.19 11.32 12.24
CA LEU A 140 -2.03 12.21 12.33
C LEU A 140 -1.24 12.29 11.03
N ASN A 141 -1.48 11.37 10.11
CA ASN A 141 -0.97 11.36 8.75
C ASN A 141 -2.00 10.72 7.81
N HIS A 142 -1.94 11.05 6.52
CA HIS A 142 -2.86 10.58 5.49
C HIS A 142 -2.16 9.64 4.49
N VAL A 143 -1.32 8.71 5.00
CA VAL A 143 -0.64 7.72 4.13
C VAL A 143 -1.64 6.74 3.54
N PHE A 144 -2.68 6.37 4.30
CA PHE A 144 -3.74 5.47 3.86
C PHE A 144 -5.02 6.26 3.58
N VAL A 145 -5.32 6.48 2.31
CA VAL A 145 -6.47 7.27 1.85
C VAL A 145 -7.81 6.70 2.33
N TRP A 146 -7.93 5.37 2.45
CA TRP A 146 -9.16 4.71 2.91
C TRP A 146 -9.47 4.91 4.40
N MET A 147 -8.55 5.47 5.18
CA MET A 147 -8.80 5.84 6.59
C MET A 147 -9.49 7.19 6.74
N ASP A 148 -9.51 8.01 5.69
CA ASP A 148 -10.14 9.33 5.69
C ASP A 148 -11.66 9.21 5.48
N PRO A 149 -12.50 9.65 6.45
CA PRO A 149 -13.96 9.53 6.35
C PRO A 149 -14.55 10.32 5.19
N GLU A 150 -13.95 11.46 4.83
CA GLU A 150 -14.44 12.31 3.74
C GLU A 150 -14.25 11.62 2.39
N VAL A 151 -13.09 11.03 2.16
CA VAL A 151 -12.81 10.26 0.94
C VAL A 151 -13.71 9.02 0.85
N VAL A 152 -13.88 8.31 1.97
CA VAL A 152 -14.74 7.11 2.05
C VAL A 152 -16.20 7.45 1.70
N ALA A 153 -16.70 8.62 2.12
CA ALA A 153 -18.08 9.03 1.85
C ALA A 153 -18.38 9.23 0.35
N HIS A 154 -17.37 9.62 -0.43
CA HIS A 154 -17.53 9.92 -1.86
C HIS A 154 -17.10 8.78 -2.79
N ASP A 155 -16.36 7.78 -2.29
CA ASP A 155 -15.80 6.70 -3.11
C ASP A 155 -16.50 5.35 -2.89
N LYS A 156 -17.32 4.94 -3.88
CA LYS A 156 -18.05 3.66 -3.85
C LYS A 156 -17.14 2.43 -3.81
N ILE A 157 -15.92 2.51 -4.37
CA ILE A 157 -14.98 1.38 -4.39
C ILE A 157 -14.41 1.15 -3.00
N ILE A 158 -14.06 2.22 -2.29
CA ILE A 158 -13.58 2.15 -0.91
C ILE A 158 -14.70 1.67 0.01
N GLN A 159 -15.93 2.17 -0.16
CA GLN A 159 -17.10 1.71 0.60
C GLN A 159 -17.34 0.21 0.44
N ALA A 160 -17.23 -0.33 -0.78
CA ALA A 160 -17.38 -1.77 -1.03
C ALA A 160 -16.31 -2.62 -0.32
N LYS A 161 -15.12 -2.05 -0.09
CA LYS A 161 -14.01 -2.72 0.63
C LYS A 161 -14.00 -2.46 2.13
N SER A 162 -14.92 -1.67 2.67
CA SER A 162 -14.96 -1.27 4.10
C SER A 162 -15.06 -2.43 5.08
N GLY A 163 -15.60 -3.57 4.68
CA GLY A 163 -15.64 -4.80 5.47
C GLY A 163 -14.23 -5.35 5.76
N TYR A 164 -13.30 -5.23 4.81
CA TYR A 164 -11.91 -5.67 4.96
C TYR A 164 -11.00 -4.53 5.44
N LEU A 165 -11.14 -3.34 4.84
CA LEU A 165 -10.39 -2.12 5.16
C LEU A 165 -11.08 -1.37 6.31
N ASN A 166 -10.96 -1.91 7.51
CA ASN A 166 -11.43 -1.29 8.75
C ASN A 166 -10.25 -1.12 9.70
N SER A 167 -10.06 0.09 10.26
CA SER A 167 -8.90 0.43 11.10
C SER A 167 -8.69 -0.53 12.27
N LYS A 168 -9.75 -0.97 12.95
CA LYS A 168 -9.65 -1.93 14.06
C LYS A 168 -9.18 -3.31 13.60
N PHE A 169 -9.76 -3.80 12.50
CA PHE A 169 -9.42 -5.10 11.94
C PHE A 169 -8.04 -5.09 11.29
N PHE A 170 -7.66 -3.99 10.65
CA PHE A 170 -6.32 -3.76 10.10
C PHE A 170 -5.24 -3.84 11.18
N LEU A 171 -5.40 -3.12 12.31
CA LEU A 171 -4.46 -3.18 13.42
C LEU A 171 -4.44 -4.57 14.08
N GLY A 172 -5.59 -5.22 14.21
CA GLY A 172 -5.67 -6.59 14.73
C GLY A 172 -4.85 -7.59 13.90
N ARG A 173 -4.98 -7.50 12.57
CA ARG A 173 -4.16 -8.32 11.64
C ARG A 173 -2.68 -7.98 11.75
N ALA A 174 -2.32 -6.69 11.81
CA ALA A 174 -0.93 -6.27 11.97
C ALA A 174 -0.29 -6.85 13.25
N ILE A 175 -1.00 -6.79 14.37
CA ILE A 175 -0.54 -7.41 15.62
C ILE A 175 -0.33 -8.93 15.44
N PHE A 176 -1.28 -9.60 14.79
CA PHE A 176 -1.21 -11.05 14.56
C PHE A 176 0.03 -11.44 13.73
N TYR A 177 0.33 -10.70 12.67
CA TYR A 177 1.52 -10.96 11.83
C TYR A 177 2.80 -10.71 12.62
N ILE A 178 2.92 -9.56 13.25
CA ILE A 178 4.11 -9.16 14.03
C ILE A 178 4.38 -10.14 15.17
N LEU A 179 3.36 -10.54 15.91
CA LEU A 179 3.51 -11.51 16.99
C LEU A 179 3.97 -12.87 16.46
N GLY A 180 3.35 -13.39 15.41
CA GLY A 180 3.71 -14.67 14.83
C GLY A 180 5.18 -14.73 14.36
N TRP A 181 5.63 -13.69 13.65
CA TRP A 181 7.01 -13.63 13.15
C TRP A 181 8.05 -13.46 14.27
N ASN A 182 7.79 -12.58 15.23
CA ASN A 182 8.69 -12.40 16.38
C ASN A 182 8.71 -13.61 17.30
N LEU A 183 7.60 -14.29 17.49
CA LEU A 183 7.49 -15.51 18.29
C LEU A 183 8.33 -16.65 17.68
N TYR A 184 8.20 -16.84 16.36
CA TYR A 184 9.04 -17.81 15.64
C TYR A 184 10.52 -17.48 15.81
N ARG A 185 10.94 -16.23 15.55
CA ARG A 185 12.30 -15.78 15.73
C ARG A 185 12.82 -16.07 17.13
N PHE A 186 12.04 -15.76 18.16
CA PHE A 186 12.41 -15.97 19.55
C PHE A 186 12.64 -17.45 19.87
N PHE A 187 11.71 -18.32 19.54
CA PHE A 187 11.84 -19.75 19.80
C PHE A 187 12.92 -20.41 18.96
N SER A 188 13.02 -20.07 17.68
CA SER A 188 14.05 -20.62 16.81
C SER A 188 15.44 -20.29 17.29
N ARG A 189 15.67 -19.02 17.70
CA ARG A 189 16.95 -18.61 18.30
C ARG A 189 17.22 -19.32 19.63
N LYS A 190 16.20 -19.49 20.47
CA LYS A 190 16.32 -20.22 21.73
C LYS A 190 16.78 -21.67 21.50
N PHE A 191 16.18 -22.37 20.55
CA PHE A 191 16.56 -23.74 20.21
C PHE A 191 17.95 -23.81 19.52
N SER A 192 18.29 -22.81 18.71
CA SER A 192 19.61 -22.71 18.09
C SER A 192 20.72 -22.57 19.14
N LEU A 193 20.55 -21.66 20.11
CA LEU A 193 21.50 -21.48 21.20
C LEU A 193 21.56 -22.68 22.16
N ALA A 194 20.44 -23.35 22.40
CA ALA A 194 20.41 -24.56 23.22
C ALA A 194 21.13 -25.73 22.53
N GLN A 195 21.07 -25.80 21.20
CA GLN A 195 21.75 -26.84 20.42
C GLN A 195 23.28 -26.72 20.52
N ASP A 196 23.85 -25.51 20.62
CA ASP A 196 25.30 -25.32 20.76
C ASP A 196 25.88 -25.96 22.02
N LYS A 197 25.06 -26.11 23.06
CA LYS A 197 25.44 -26.68 24.35
C LYS A 197 25.03 -28.15 24.51
N ALA A 198 24.22 -28.67 23.61
CA ALA A 198 23.65 -30.01 23.68
C ALA A 198 24.46 -30.97 22.79
N MET A 199 24.72 -32.17 23.30
CA MET A 199 25.27 -33.29 22.50
C MET A 199 24.17 -34.03 21.72
N ASP A 200 22.89 -33.78 22.02
CA ASP A 200 21.74 -34.40 21.39
C ASP A 200 21.16 -33.53 20.30
N ILE A 201 20.57 -34.16 19.29
CA ILE A 201 19.94 -33.49 18.12
C ILE A 201 18.47 -33.08 18.37
N SER A 202 17.94 -33.22 19.58
CA SER A 202 16.52 -32.96 19.88
C SER A 202 16.12 -31.51 19.61
N ASN A 203 16.97 -30.55 19.96
CA ASN A 203 16.73 -29.12 19.68
C ASN A 203 16.74 -28.80 18.18
N HIS A 204 17.58 -29.48 17.43
CA HIS A 204 17.60 -29.37 15.97
C HIS A 204 16.30 -29.86 15.36
N LYS A 205 15.77 -31.02 15.78
CA LYS A 205 14.47 -31.54 15.33
C LYS A 205 13.31 -30.58 15.67
N LYS A 206 13.30 -30.02 16.90
CA LYS A 206 12.29 -29.02 17.31
C LYS A 206 12.35 -27.77 16.42
N ASN A 207 13.55 -27.27 16.13
CA ASN A 207 13.73 -26.10 15.28
C ASN A 207 13.31 -26.39 13.83
N PHE A 208 13.59 -27.59 13.32
CA PHE A 208 13.10 -28.04 12.01
C PHE A 208 11.58 -28.02 11.94
N GLN A 209 10.88 -28.64 12.91
CA GLN A 209 9.40 -28.69 12.94
C GLN A 209 8.81 -27.27 13.05
N LEU A 210 9.40 -26.45 13.94
CA LEU A 210 8.98 -25.06 14.12
C LEU A 210 9.15 -24.26 12.83
N SER A 211 10.26 -24.45 12.09
CA SER A 211 10.53 -23.74 10.84
C SER A 211 9.57 -24.17 9.72
N ALA A 212 9.27 -25.46 9.63
CA ALA A 212 8.29 -25.95 8.67
C ALA A 212 6.88 -25.38 8.91
N GLY A 213 6.44 -25.38 10.18
CA GLY A 213 5.17 -24.76 10.57
C GLY A 213 5.14 -23.24 10.32
N PHE A 214 6.25 -22.58 10.62
CA PHE A 214 6.39 -21.15 10.35
C PHE A 214 6.29 -20.81 8.87
N LEU A 215 6.90 -21.59 7.99
CA LEU A 215 6.83 -21.31 6.54
C LEU A 215 5.40 -21.38 6.01
N ALA A 216 4.59 -22.33 6.47
CA ALA A 216 3.17 -22.39 6.12
C ALA A 216 2.41 -21.15 6.61
N PHE A 217 2.65 -20.72 7.85
CA PHE A 217 2.10 -19.49 8.40
C PHE A 217 2.59 -18.24 7.66
N PHE A 218 3.89 -18.20 7.34
CA PHE A 218 4.55 -17.08 6.71
C PHE A 218 3.99 -16.79 5.32
N ILE A 219 3.82 -17.79 4.44
CA ILE A 219 3.31 -17.61 3.08
C ILE A 219 1.95 -16.91 3.09
N VAL A 220 1.06 -17.31 4.01
CA VAL A 220 -0.27 -16.70 4.11
C VAL A 220 -0.18 -15.27 4.69
N THR A 221 0.54 -15.11 5.78
CA THR A 221 0.61 -13.80 6.47
C THR A 221 1.41 -12.76 5.71
N GLU A 222 2.42 -13.17 4.94
CA GLU A 222 3.20 -12.29 4.09
C GLU A 222 2.34 -11.73 2.94
N SER A 223 1.59 -12.60 2.26
CA SER A 223 0.70 -12.17 1.19
C SER A 223 -0.37 -11.20 1.71
N MET A 224 -0.97 -11.50 2.87
CA MET A 224 -1.94 -10.59 3.49
C MET A 224 -1.30 -9.28 3.97
N MET A 225 -0.09 -9.32 4.52
CA MET A 225 0.66 -8.13 4.90
C MET A 225 0.96 -7.25 3.69
N SER A 226 1.35 -7.81 2.57
CA SER A 226 1.63 -7.03 1.36
C SER A 226 0.38 -6.31 0.85
N TRP A 227 -0.80 -6.93 0.96
CA TRP A 227 -2.08 -6.29 0.63
C TRP A 227 -2.47 -5.21 1.64
N ASP A 228 -2.27 -5.47 2.94
CA ASP A 228 -2.65 -4.54 4.01
C ASP A 228 -1.72 -3.32 4.09
N TRP A 229 -0.42 -3.52 4.01
CA TRP A 229 0.55 -2.46 4.32
C TRP A 229 1.08 -1.74 3.09
N ILE A 230 1.08 -2.38 1.92
CA ILE A 230 1.64 -1.77 0.72
C ILE A 230 0.54 -1.49 -0.30
N MET A 231 -0.23 -2.50 -0.70
CA MET A 231 -1.24 -2.34 -1.74
C MET A 231 -2.41 -1.45 -1.30
N SER A 232 -2.80 -1.46 -0.03
CA SER A 232 -3.90 -0.65 0.49
C SER A 232 -3.61 0.85 0.55
N VAL A 233 -2.37 1.28 0.31
CA VAL A 233 -2.03 2.71 0.16
C VAL A 233 -2.78 3.32 -1.03
N ASP A 234 -2.96 2.54 -2.11
CA ASP A 234 -3.85 2.88 -3.22
C ASP A 234 -4.98 1.84 -3.32
N PRO A 235 -6.16 2.12 -2.74
CA PRO A 235 -7.26 1.17 -2.68
C PRO A 235 -7.93 0.89 -4.04
N HIS A 236 -7.68 1.70 -5.06
CA HIS A 236 -8.22 1.50 -6.42
C HIS A 236 -7.45 0.42 -7.18
N TRP A 237 -6.18 0.27 -6.89
CA TRP A 237 -5.35 -0.75 -7.50
C TRP A 237 -5.40 -2.06 -6.72
N PHE A 238 -5.38 -3.19 -7.42
CA PHE A 238 -5.25 -4.51 -6.82
C PHE A 238 -4.53 -5.48 -7.75
N SER A 239 -3.77 -6.41 -7.14
CA SER A 239 -3.11 -7.51 -7.85
C SER A 239 -2.95 -8.70 -6.92
N THR A 240 -3.40 -9.88 -7.37
CA THR A 240 -3.24 -11.12 -6.62
C THR A 240 -1.80 -11.60 -6.57
N LEU A 241 -0.99 -11.27 -7.58
CA LEU A 241 0.42 -11.64 -7.67
C LEU A 241 1.35 -10.69 -6.90
N PHE A 242 0.81 -9.60 -6.36
CA PHE A 242 1.61 -8.59 -5.68
C PHE A 242 2.33 -9.14 -4.43
N GLY A 243 1.70 -10.03 -3.67
CA GLY A 243 2.35 -10.71 -2.54
C GLY A 243 3.61 -11.47 -2.97
N TRP A 244 3.56 -12.21 -4.06
CA TRP A 244 4.73 -12.90 -4.60
C TRP A 244 5.85 -11.96 -5.04
N TYR A 245 5.48 -10.79 -5.60
CA TYR A 245 6.45 -9.77 -5.97
C TYR A 245 7.15 -9.18 -4.73
N VAL A 246 6.40 -8.86 -3.68
CA VAL A 246 6.94 -8.37 -2.40
C VAL A 246 7.84 -9.42 -1.77
N PHE A 247 7.37 -10.69 -1.72
CA PHE A 247 8.17 -11.80 -1.22
C PHE A 247 9.51 -11.94 -1.97
N ALA A 248 9.49 -11.95 -3.29
CA ALA A 248 10.71 -12.05 -4.10
C ALA A 248 11.66 -10.87 -3.83
N SER A 249 11.13 -9.65 -3.74
CA SER A 249 11.91 -8.44 -3.50
C SER A 249 12.59 -8.46 -2.12
N MET A 250 11.85 -8.79 -1.05
CA MET A 250 12.45 -8.87 0.29
C MET A 250 13.39 -10.05 0.44
N PHE A 251 13.12 -11.16 -0.24
CA PHE A 251 13.96 -12.36 -0.21
C PHE A 251 15.32 -12.09 -0.87
N VAL A 252 15.33 -11.48 -2.06
CA VAL A 252 16.57 -11.06 -2.74
C VAL A 252 17.33 -10.04 -1.88
N SER A 253 16.63 -9.02 -1.36
CA SER A 253 17.27 -8.00 -0.51
C SER A 253 17.83 -8.56 0.80
N GLY A 254 17.26 -9.65 1.32
CA GLY A 254 17.76 -10.32 2.52
C GLY A 254 18.95 -11.25 2.29
N ILE A 255 19.20 -11.68 1.03
CA ILE A 255 20.31 -12.57 0.66
C ILE A 255 21.54 -11.77 0.22
N THR A 256 21.32 -10.62 -0.46
CA THR A 256 22.41 -9.71 -0.89
C THR A 256 22.95 -8.89 0.24
#